data_636ce1c62885561d88500172d1a94074
#
_entry.id   636ce1c62885561d88500172d1a94074
#
_cell.length_a   1.000
_cell.length_b   1.000
_cell.length_c   1.000
_cell.angle_alpha   90.00
_cell.angle_beta   90.00
_cell.angle_gamma   90.00
#
_symmetry.space_group_name_H-M   'P 1'
#
loop_
_entity.id
_entity.type
_entity.pdbx_description
1 polymer ?
#
loop_
_entity_poly.entity_id
_entity_poly.type
_entity_poly.pdbx_seq_one_letter_code
_entity_poly.pdbx_strand_id
1 'polypeptide(L)'
;MLLLPFHYVVKAILVLIFALVCAVSVCAAPQAKTLTKVTPLPVALNDDFQFRKTKLFELTIAPPRIKKSFSQALGRDPNSPTAGIAVAPLEFERSYRLHGAITGPDRNQRYGNYFDFFWRTKRPANVTIRLEYRQEKLRSFVQAREISYENAKGNMKTEFTVIGDDYLQDGRVTAWRCLLIENGKIVAENRSYLWE
;
A
#
# COMPACT_ATOMS: atom_id res chain seq x y z
N MET A 1 22.28 -61.17 1.12
CA MET A 1 21.18 -60.23 1.40
C MET A 1 21.61 -59.36 2.56
N LEU A 2 22.18 -58.15 2.28
CA LEU A 2 22.70 -57.24 3.30
C LEU A 2 21.54 -56.47 3.90
N LEU A 3 21.13 -56.81 5.11
CA LEU A 3 20.21 -56.02 5.92
C LEU A 3 20.93 -54.77 6.38
N LEU A 4 20.57 -53.60 5.83
CA LEU A 4 21.03 -52.33 6.38
C LEU A 4 20.59 -52.22 7.84
N PRO A 5 21.48 -51.84 8.78
CA PRO A 5 21.13 -51.75 10.18
C PRO A 5 20.05 -50.70 10.38
N PHE A 6 19.02 -51.07 11.14
CA PHE A 6 17.80 -50.27 11.43
C PHE A 6 18.07 -48.80 11.76
N HIS A 7 19.20 -48.51 12.36
CA HIS A 7 19.68 -47.18 12.72
C HIS A 7 19.91 -46.24 11.51
N TYR A 8 20.34 -46.78 10.35
CA TYR A 8 20.54 -45.98 9.14
C TYR A 8 19.19 -45.68 8.43
N VAL A 9 18.24 -46.60 8.52
CA VAL A 9 16.90 -46.39 7.96
C VAL A 9 16.17 -45.28 8.73
N VAL A 10 16.24 -45.27 10.05
CA VAL A 10 15.63 -44.23 10.91
C VAL A 10 16.26 -42.85 10.64
N LYS A 11 17.60 -42.78 10.51
CA LYS A 11 18.27 -41.52 10.16
C LYS A 11 17.89 -41.01 8.77
N ALA A 12 17.76 -41.88 7.78
CA ALA A 12 17.34 -41.50 6.43
C ALA A 12 15.91 -40.97 6.40
N ILE A 13 14.99 -41.60 7.16
CA ILE A 13 13.60 -41.14 7.29
C ILE A 13 13.54 -39.77 7.98
N LEU A 14 14.32 -39.55 9.06
CA LEU A 14 14.39 -38.25 9.75
C LEU A 14 14.90 -37.12 8.84
N VAL A 15 15.95 -37.40 8.04
CA VAL A 15 16.49 -36.45 7.07
C VAL A 15 15.44 -36.11 5.99
N LEU A 16 14.70 -37.13 5.53
CA LEU A 16 13.67 -36.95 4.49
C LEU A 16 12.47 -36.15 5.01
N ILE A 17 12.05 -36.37 6.28
CA ILE A 17 11.01 -35.58 6.95
C ILE A 17 11.49 -34.14 7.16
N PHE A 18 12.73 -33.91 7.54
CA PHE A 18 13.31 -32.59 7.72
C PHE A 18 13.38 -31.83 6.39
N ALA A 19 13.78 -32.49 5.30
CA ALA A 19 13.79 -31.93 3.96
C ALA A 19 12.36 -31.57 3.45
N LEU A 20 11.37 -32.37 3.80
CA LEU A 20 9.97 -32.14 3.44
C LEU A 20 9.36 -30.94 4.20
N VAL A 21 9.76 -30.72 5.46
CA VAL A 21 9.30 -29.59 6.28
C VAL A 21 9.94 -28.27 5.82
N CYS A 22 11.15 -28.30 5.26
CA CYS A 22 11.80 -27.11 4.69
C CYS A 22 11.22 -26.65 3.34
N ALA A 23 10.40 -27.46 2.68
CA ALA A 23 9.68 -27.10 1.43
C ALA A 23 8.41 -26.27 1.69
N VAL A 24 8.26 -25.63 2.85
CA VAL A 24 7.21 -24.65 3.10
C VAL A 24 7.50 -23.46 2.20
N SER A 25 6.75 -23.36 1.12
CA SER A 25 6.77 -22.23 0.19
C SER A 25 6.59 -20.95 0.99
N VAL A 26 7.65 -20.16 1.12
CA VAL A 26 7.54 -18.80 1.63
C VAL A 26 6.68 -18.05 0.64
N CYS A 27 5.41 -17.88 0.96
CA CYS A 27 4.51 -17.01 0.21
C CYS A 27 5.02 -15.57 0.43
N ALA A 28 5.88 -15.10 -0.48
CA ALA A 28 6.39 -13.75 -0.44
C ALA A 28 5.20 -12.79 -0.58
N ALA A 29 5.12 -11.78 0.29
CA ALA A 29 4.12 -10.74 0.16
C ALA A 29 4.24 -10.07 -1.24
N PRO A 30 3.14 -9.78 -1.92
CA PRO A 30 3.17 -9.18 -3.24
C PRO A 30 3.87 -7.83 -3.18
N GLN A 31 4.92 -7.66 -3.98
CA GLN A 31 5.71 -6.43 -4.02
C GLN A 31 5.23 -5.50 -5.13
N ALA A 32 5.27 -4.19 -4.86
CA ALA A 32 4.93 -3.18 -5.84
C ALA A 32 6.03 -3.08 -6.91
N LYS A 33 5.63 -3.23 -8.18
CA LYS A 33 6.48 -3.04 -9.36
C LYS A 33 6.26 -1.64 -9.91
N THR A 34 7.32 -0.87 -10.08
CA THR A 34 7.26 0.43 -10.77
C THR A 34 7.23 0.22 -12.28
N LEU A 35 6.32 0.90 -12.98
CA LEU A 35 6.23 0.88 -14.42
C LEU A 35 7.03 2.02 -15.04
N THR A 36 7.89 1.70 -16.00
CA THR A 36 8.64 2.70 -16.78
C THR A 36 7.78 3.43 -17.81
N LYS A 37 6.69 2.79 -18.25
CA LYS A 37 5.74 3.36 -19.21
C LYS A 37 4.32 2.98 -18.83
N VAL A 38 3.46 3.98 -18.74
CA VAL A 38 2.03 3.80 -18.48
C VAL A 38 1.29 3.71 -19.81
N THR A 39 0.77 2.53 -20.14
CA THR A 39 -0.06 2.32 -21.33
C THR A 39 -1.53 2.37 -20.93
N PRO A 40 -2.38 3.10 -21.70
CA PRO A 40 -3.82 3.08 -21.45
C PRO A 40 -4.38 1.68 -21.69
N LEU A 41 -5.33 1.29 -20.84
CA LEU A 41 -6.00 -0.01 -20.92
C LEU A 41 -7.47 0.18 -21.27
N PRO A 42 -8.08 -0.80 -21.95
CA PRO A 42 -9.52 -0.77 -22.22
C PRO A 42 -10.33 -0.85 -20.93
N VAL A 43 -11.40 -0.07 -20.86
CA VAL A 43 -12.32 -0.04 -19.72
C VAL A 43 -13.46 -1.03 -19.95
N ALA A 44 -13.66 -1.93 -18.97
CA ALA A 44 -14.76 -2.90 -18.95
C ALA A 44 -15.23 -3.08 -17.51
N LEU A 45 -15.88 -2.04 -16.98
CA LEU A 45 -16.35 -2.03 -15.58
C LEU A 45 -17.24 -3.24 -15.29
N ASN A 46 -17.01 -3.86 -14.13
CA ASN A 46 -17.72 -5.04 -13.69
C ASN A 46 -18.07 -4.95 -12.20
N ASP A 47 -19.33 -5.14 -11.86
CA ASP A 47 -19.87 -5.08 -10.49
C ASP A 47 -19.32 -6.16 -9.55
N ASP A 48 -18.60 -7.15 -10.07
CA ASP A 48 -17.90 -8.14 -9.25
C ASP A 48 -16.69 -7.53 -8.53
N PHE A 49 -16.20 -6.39 -9.00
CA PHE A 49 -15.02 -5.71 -8.48
C PHE A 49 -15.40 -4.32 -7.97
N GLN A 50 -15.07 -4.02 -6.74
CA GLN A 50 -15.46 -2.76 -6.12
C GLN A 50 -14.37 -2.23 -5.19
N PHE A 51 -14.07 -0.93 -5.28
CA PHE A 51 -13.39 -0.22 -4.23
C PHE A 51 -14.38 0.09 -3.10
N ARG A 52 -14.00 -0.21 -1.86
CA ARG A 52 -14.84 -0.03 -0.66
C ARG A 52 -14.46 1.22 0.11
N LYS A 53 -13.17 1.44 0.29
CA LYS A 53 -12.62 2.56 1.06
C LYS A 53 -11.22 2.85 0.59
N THR A 54 -10.87 4.13 0.60
CA THR A 54 -9.49 4.60 0.40
C THR A 54 -9.07 5.42 1.60
N LYS A 55 -7.88 5.16 2.12
CA LYS A 55 -7.24 6.00 3.13
C LYS A 55 -5.99 6.60 2.51
N LEU A 56 -5.83 7.89 2.70
CA LEU A 56 -4.68 8.66 2.27
C LEU A 56 -4.04 9.30 3.48
N PHE A 57 -2.74 9.20 3.56
CA PHE A 57 -1.97 9.88 4.60
C PHE A 57 -0.71 10.47 3.98
N GLU A 58 -0.41 11.72 4.30
CA GLU A 58 0.82 12.39 3.93
C GLU A 58 1.65 12.65 5.19
N LEU A 59 2.82 12.04 5.25
CA LEU A 59 3.79 12.27 6.31
C LEU A 59 4.79 13.33 5.86
N THR A 60 4.63 14.54 6.38
CA THR A 60 5.51 15.68 6.08
C THR A 60 6.63 15.82 7.10
N ILE A 61 7.72 16.50 6.71
CA ILE A 61 8.85 16.83 7.60
C ILE A 61 8.38 17.68 8.78
N ALA A 62 7.60 18.72 8.50
CA ALA A 62 7.00 19.54 9.55
C ALA A 62 5.67 18.93 10.03
N PRO A 63 5.40 18.90 11.33
CA PRO A 63 4.09 18.50 11.82
C PRO A 63 3.02 19.45 11.25
N PRO A 64 1.82 18.93 10.96
CA PRO A 64 0.74 19.75 10.45
C PRO A 64 0.45 20.87 11.46
N ARG A 65 0.66 22.12 11.06
CA ARG A 65 0.28 23.28 11.86
C ARG A 65 -1.24 23.41 11.78
N ILE A 66 -1.93 22.96 12.81
CA ILE A 66 -3.37 23.23 12.92
C ILE A 66 -3.50 24.73 13.15
N LYS A 67 -3.94 25.44 12.11
CA LYS A 67 -4.21 26.87 12.24
C LYS A 67 -5.31 27.02 13.31
N LYS A 68 -5.09 27.87 14.30
CA LYS A 68 -6.11 28.23 15.33
C LYS A 68 -7.45 28.64 14.69
N SER A 69 -7.41 29.20 13.48
CA SER A 69 -8.59 29.56 12.69
C SER A 69 -9.50 28.38 12.31
N PHE A 70 -8.96 27.15 12.19
CA PHE A 70 -9.77 25.97 11.88
C PHE A 70 -10.57 25.52 13.10
N SER A 71 -9.99 25.62 14.30
CA SER A 71 -10.70 25.34 15.57
C SER A 71 -11.83 26.37 15.81
N GLN A 72 -11.61 27.64 15.45
CA GLN A 72 -12.64 28.69 15.52
C GLN A 72 -13.75 28.50 14.48
N ALA A 73 -13.42 28.08 13.26
CA ALA A 73 -14.43 27.82 12.21
C ALA A 73 -15.36 26.64 12.56
N LEU A 74 -14.90 25.73 13.43
CA LEU A 74 -15.72 24.63 13.95
C LEU A 74 -16.46 24.98 15.25
N GLY A 75 -16.40 26.26 15.70
CA GLY A 75 -17.05 26.72 16.94
C GLY A 75 -16.48 26.05 18.22
N ARG A 76 -15.26 25.52 18.15
CA ARG A 76 -14.60 24.87 19.28
C ARG A 76 -13.62 25.80 19.96
N ASP A 77 -13.77 25.94 21.26
CA ASP A 77 -12.80 26.65 22.09
C ASP A 77 -11.42 25.96 21.97
N PRO A 78 -10.35 26.69 21.57
CA PRO A 78 -8.99 26.14 21.49
C PRO A 78 -8.45 25.56 22.79
N ASN A 79 -9.04 25.95 23.94
CA ASN A 79 -8.72 25.44 25.29
C ASN A 79 -9.61 24.27 25.71
N SER A 80 -10.57 23.84 24.89
CA SER A 80 -11.42 22.69 25.20
C SER A 80 -10.61 21.39 25.21
N PRO A 81 -10.79 20.52 26.20
CA PRO A 81 -10.14 19.19 26.21
C PRO A 81 -10.47 18.33 24.99
N THR A 82 -11.52 18.64 24.24
CA THR A 82 -11.89 17.99 22.98
C THR A 82 -11.12 18.52 21.77
N ALA A 83 -10.45 19.67 21.87
CA ALA A 83 -9.63 20.19 20.75
C ALA A 83 -8.46 19.25 20.39
N GLY A 84 -7.92 18.52 21.39
CA GLY A 84 -6.86 17.50 21.17
C GLY A 84 -7.33 16.20 20.51
N ILE A 85 -8.62 15.87 20.61
CA ILE A 85 -9.15 14.59 20.13
C ILE A 85 -9.12 14.50 18.59
N ALA A 86 -9.30 15.61 17.88
CA ALA A 86 -9.26 15.64 16.42
C ALA A 86 -7.83 15.49 15.86
N VAL A 87 -6.81 15.77 16.66
CA VAL A 87 -5.39 15.72 16.29
C VAL A 87 -4.78 14.36 16.63
N ALA A 88 -5.29 13.72 17.68
CA ALA A 88 -4.77 12.45 18.20
C ALA A 88 -4.62 11.34 17.12
N PRO A 89 -5.57 11.14 16.17
CA PRO A 89 -5.41 10.14 15.12
C PRO A 89 -4.26 10.46 14.16
N LEU A 90 -4.03 11.73 13.83
CA LEU A 90 -2.95 12.16 12.93
C LEU A 90 -1.58 12.02 13.61
N GLU A 91 -1.48 12.38 14.89
CA GLU A 91 -0.25 12.22 15.67
C GLU A 91 0.06 10.75 15.91
N PHE A 92 -0.95 9.93 16.13
CA PHE A 92 -0.79 8.48 16.24
C PHE A 92 -0.24 7.90 14.93
N GLU A 93 -0.85 8.22 13.77
CA GLU A 93 -0.41 7.73 12.47
C GLU A 93 1.03 8.21 12.18
N ARG A 94 1.35 9.46 12.51
CA ARG A 94 2.70 10.00 12.39
C ARG A 94 3.71 9.22 13.23
N SER A 95 3.43 9.01 14.51
CA SER A 95 4.31 8.27 15.42
C SER A 95 4.46 6.81 14.99
N TYR A 96 3.39 6.19 14.53
CA TYR A 96 3.40 4.83 13.99
C TYR A 96 4.31 4.71 12.75
N ARG A 97 4.19 5.64 11.78
CA ARG A 97 5.01 5.62 10.56
C ARG A 97 6.49 5.92 10.84
N LEU A 98 6.79 6.74 11.84
CA LEU A 98 8.15 7.06 12.25
C LEU A 98 8.75 6.08 13.27
N HIS A 99 7.97 5.10 13.73
CA HIS A 99 8.46 4.14 14.72
C HIS A 99 9.73 3.43 14.23
N GLY A 100 10.79 3.46 15.05
CA GLY A 100 12.11 2.89 14.71
C GLY A 100 12.99 3.76 13.82
N ALA A 101 12.53 4.92 13.35
CA ALA A 101 13.35 5.88 12.61
C ALA A 101 14.08 6.83 13.60
N ILE A 102 15.32 6.48 13.96
CA ILE A 102 16.11 7.19 14.97
C ILE A 102 16.84 8.39 14.35
N THR A 103 17.51 8.16 13.24
CA THR A 103 18.36 9.17 12.58
C THR A 103 17.56 10.05 11.62
N GLY A 104 18.16 11.17 11.20
CA GLY A 104 17.60 12.03 10.15
C GLY A 104 17.37 11.30 8.83
N PRO A 105 18.38 10.58 8.29
CA PRO A 105 18.22 9.74 7.11
C PRO A 105 17.10 8.71 7.23
N ASP A 106 16.98 8.00 8.37
CA ASP A 106 15.89 7.03 8.58
C ASP A 106 14.52 7.68 8.46
N ARG A 107 14.36 8.88 9.02
CA ARG A 107 13.10 9.64 8.95
C ARG A 107 12.83 10.12 7.53
N ASN A 108 13.85 10.57 6.80
CA ASN A 108 13.71 11.00 5.42
C ASN A 108 13.17 9.90 4.52
N GLN A 109 13.57 8.64 4.75
CA GLN A 109 13.05 7.47 4.02
C GLN A 109 11.59 7.16 4.33
N ARG A 110 11.01 7.77 5.36
CA ARG A 110 9.62 7.57 5.77
C ARG A 110 8.68 8.70 5.37
N TYR A 111 9.20 9.89 5.05
CA TYR A 111 8.35 10.99 4.61
C TYR A 111 7.77 10.74 3.23
N GLY A 112 6.47 11.06 3.05
CA GLY A 112 5.78 10.95 1.78
C GLY A 112 4.30 10.58 1.89
N ASN A 113 3.78 10.09 0.77
CA ASN A 113 2.39 9.73 0.61
C ASN A 113 2.17 8.23 0.80
N TYR A 114 1.16 7.90 1.58
CA TYR A 114 0.72 6.53 1.88
C TYR A 114 -0.71 6.35 1.41
N PHE A 115 -0.97 5.26 0.70
CA PHE A 115 -2.26 4.94 0.09
C PHE A 115 -2.69 3.55 0.54
N ASP A 116 -3.82 3.44 1.22
CA ASP A 116 -4.47 2.19 1.58
C ASP A 116 -5.75 2.05 0.77
N PHE A 117 -5.79 1.11 -0.14
CA PHE A 117 -6.98 0.79 -0.92
C PHE A 117 -7.62 -0.47 -0.39
N PHE A 118 -8.88 -0.35 0.03
CA PHE A 118 -9.71 -1.48 0.43
C PHE A 118 -10.65 -1.79 -0.73
N TRP A 119 -10.59 -2.99 -1.23
CA TRP A 119 -11.36 -3.45 -2.36
C TRP A 119 -11.91 -4.84 -2.14
N ARG A 120 -12.84 -5.25 -2.99
CA ARG A 120 -13.52 -6.53 -2.88
C ARG A 120 -13.71 -7.15 -4.25
N THR A 121 -13.57 -8.48 -4.32
CA THR A 121 -14.04 -9.29 -5.43
C THR A 121 -15.10 -10.25 -4.97
N LYS A 122 -16.17 -10.44 -5.76
CA LYS A 122 -17.24 -11.39 -5.46
C LYS A 122 -16.87 -12.81 -5.84
N ARG A 123 -16.00 -12.99 -6.82
CA ARG A 123 -15.49 -14.28 -7.32
C ARG A 123 -13.97 -14.36 -7.22
N PRO A 124 -13.38 -15.57 -7.21
CA PRO A 124 -11.95 -15.73 -7.33
C PRO A 124 -11.48 -15.19 -8.69
N ALA A 125 -10.43 -14.38 -8.69
CA ALA A 125 -9.87 -13.78 -9.91
C ALA A 125 -8.40 -13.41 -9.74
N ASN A 126 -7.67 -13.39 -10.85
CA ASN A 126 -6.33 -12.83 -10.89
C ASN A 126 -6.47 -11.33 -11.17
N VAL A 127 -6.09 -10.51 -10.20
CA VAL A 127 -6.29 -9.05 -10.24
C VAL A 127 -4.96 -8.35 -10.09
N THR A 128 -4.68 -7.43 -11.00
CA THR A 128 -3.58 -6.49 -10.85
C THR A 128 -4.14 -5.14 -10.42
N ILE A 129 -3.60 -4.60 -9.33
CA ILE A 129 -3.92 -3.25 -8.88
C ILE A 129 -2.83 -2.33 -9.37
N ARG A 130 -3.23 -1.26 -10.06
CA ARG A 130 -2.34 -0.23 -10.56
C ARG A 130 -2.70 1.11 -9.90
N LEU A 131 -1.74 1.70 -9.21
CA LEU A 131 -1.79 3.10 -8.79
C LEU A 131 -1.07 3.94 -9.83
N GLU A 132 -1.78 4.87 -10.47
CA GLU A 132 -1.22 5.91 -11.32
C GLU A 132 -1.29 7.24 -10.57
N TYR A 133 -0.21 8.02 -10.63
CA TYR A 133 -0.14 9.27 -9.87
C TYR A 133 0.74 10.30 -10.57
N ARG A 134 0.48 11.57 -10.24
CA ARG A 134 1.26 12.74 -10.66
C ARG A 134 1.86 13.39 -9.43
N GLN A 135 3.11 13.81 -9.53
CA GLN A 135 3.82 14.51 -8.46
C GLN A 135 4.02 16.00 -8.80
N GLU A 136 4.12 16.81 -7.77
CA GLU A 136 4.12 18.27 -7.87
C GLU A 136 5.18 18.81 -8.82
N LYS A 137 6.41 18.32 -8.74
CA LYS A 137 7.53 18.77 -9.57
C LYS A 137 7.49 18.16 -10.98
N LEU A 138 6.89 16.99 -11.16
CA LEU A 138 6.79 16.31 -12.45
C LEU A 138 5.55 16.75 -13.27
N ARG A 139 4.70 17.59 -12.71
CA ARG A 139 3.52 18.18 -13.37
C ARG A 139 2.59 17.12 -14.00
N SER A 140 2.54 17.05 -15.33
CA SER A 140 1.66 16.15 -16.08
C SER A 140 2.23 14.73 -16.27
N PHE A 141 3.47 14.49 -15.88
CA PHE A 141 4.07 13.16 -16.02
C PHE A 141 3.39 12.16 -15.08
N VAL A 142 2.90 11.07 -15.65
CA VAL A 142 2.22 10.00 -14.91
C VAL A 142 3.20 8.89 -14.60
N GLN A 143 3.33 8.60 -13.32
CA GLN A 143 4.03 7.43 -12.82
C GLN A 143 3.02 6.35 -12.44
N ALA A 144 3.44 5.08 -12.43
CA ALA A 144 2.57 3.99 -11.99
C ALA A 144 3.32 2.91 -11.23
N ARG A 145 2.61 2.29 -10.29
CA ARG A 145 3.03 1.11 -9.53
C ARG A 145 1.95 0.04 -9.59
N GLU A 146 2.37 -1.20 -9.70
CA GLU A 146 1.46 -2.35 -9.80
C GLU A 146 1.75 -3.39 -8.74
N ILE A 147 0.69 -4.03 -8.24
CA ILE A 147 0.75 -5.22 -7.41
C ILE A 147 -0.23 -6.23 -7.96
N SER A 148 0.23 -7.46 -8.21
CA SER A 148 -0.62 -8.53 -8.73
C SER A 148 -0.99 -9.51 -7.63
N TYR A 149 -2.24 -9.94 -7.65
CA TYR A 149 -2.81 -10.93 -6.75
C TYR A 149 -3.36 -12.10 -7.57
N GLU A 150 -2.93 -13.29 -7.21
CA GLU A 150 -3.46 -14.52 -7.79
C GLU A 150 -4.64 -15.01 -6.97
N ASN A 151 -5.70 -15.44 -7.65
CA ASN A 151 -6.88 -16.04 -7.05
C ASN A 151 -7.48 -15.20 -5.89
N ALA A 152 -7.48 -13.87 -6.01
CA ALA A 152 -8.02 -12.97 -5.01
C ALA A 152 -9.53 -13.17 -4.84
N LYS A 153 -10.02 -13.28 -3.60
CA LYS A 153 -11.44 -13.45 -3.27
C LYS A 153 -11.81 -12.71 -1.99
N GLY A 154 -12.96 -12.06 -2.00
CA GLY A 154 -13.48 -11.36 -0.82
C GLY A 154 -12.86 -9.98 -0.62
N ASN A 155 -12.72 -9.58 0.64
CA ASN A 155 -12.19 -8.25 1.00
C ASN A 155 -10.67 -8.29 1.06
N MET A 156 -10.05 -7.37 0.36
CA MET A 156 -8.60 -7.25 0.24
C MET A 156 -8.16 -5.83 0.62
N LYS A 157 -6.90 -5.70 1.05
CA LYS A 157 -6.22 -4.43 1.29
C LYS A 157 -4.94 -4.40 0.47
N THR A 158 -4.69 -3.29 -0.20
CA THR A 158 -3.44 -3.04 -0.91
C THR A 158 -2.87 -1.70 -0.46
N GLU A 159 -1.58 -1.70 -0.16
CA GLU A 159 -0.85 -0.50 0.24
C GLU A 159 0.11 -0.09 -0.87
N PHE A 160 0.12 1.20 -1.19
CA PHE A 160 1.15 1.83 -2.01
C PHE A 160 1.77 2.97 -1.22
N THR A 161 3.06 3.17 -1.45
CA THR A 161 3.80 4.27 -0.82
C THR A 161 4.58 5.03 -1.88
N VAL A 162 4.61 6.35 -1.78
CA VAL A 162 5.50 7.24 -2.53
C VAL A 162 6.27 8.03 -1.48
N ILE A 163 7.41 7.47 -1.03
CA ILE A 163 8.15 7.92 0.15
C ILE A 163 9.64 8.04 -0.17
N GLY A 164 10.39 8.62 0.76
CA GLY A 164 11.84 8.73 0.66
C GLY A 164 12.26 9.61 -0.51
N ASP A 165 13.20 9.13 -1.30
CA ASP A 165 13.80 9.89 -2.40
C ASP A 165 12.76 10.28 -3.46
N ASP A 166 11.81 9.38 -3.80
CA ASP A 166 10.74 9.68 -4.76
C ASP A 166 9.88 10.87 -4.30
N TYR A 167 9.61 10.96 -3.00
CA TYR A 167 8.85 12.09 -2.45
C TYR A 167 9.71 13.36 -2.29
N LEU A 168 10.94 13.22 -1.81
CA LEU A 168 11.81 14.37 -1.54
C LEU A 168 12.27 15.05 -2.84
N GLN A 169 12.54 14.26 -3.89
CA GLN A 169 12.99 14.76 -5.19
C GLN A 169 11.83 15.28 -6.03
N ASP A 170 10.75 14.52 -6.15
CA ASP A 170 9.65 14.80 -7.08
C ASP A 170 8.45 15.51 -6.44
N GLY A 171 8.45 15.62 -5.10
CA GLY A 171 7.41 16.29 -4.33
C GLY A 171 6.22 15.37 -4.02
N ARG A 172 5.20 15.98 -3.43
CA ARG A 172 3.98 15.25 -3.03
C ARG A 172 3.16 14.81 -4.24
N VAL A 173 2.34 13.77 -4.02
CA VAL A 173 1.35 13.35 -5.00
C VAL A 173 0.20 14.35 -5.03
N THR A 174 -0.08 14.92 -6.20
CA THR A 174 -1.13 15.94 -6.41
C THR A 174 -2.41 15.34 -6.97
N ALA A 175 -2.30 14.34 -7.83
CA ALA A 175 -3.43 13.62 -8.40
C ALA A 175 -3.10 12.13 -8.51
N TRP A 176 -4.12 11.29 -8.34
CA TRP A 176 -3.95 9.85 -8.41
C TRP A 176 -5.22 9.17 -8.89
N ARG A 177 -5.06 7.99 -9.50
CA ARG A 177 -6.13 7.01 -9.70
C ARG A 177 -5.63 5.60 -9.40
N CYS A 178 -6.50 4.77 -8.90
CA CYS A 178 -6.25 3.37 -8.64
C CYS A 178 -7.19 2.50 -9.46
N LEU A 179 -6.64 1.54 -10.16
CA LEU A 179 -7.33 0.69 -11.12
C LEU A 179 -7.27 -0.75 -10.65
N LEU A 180 -8.39 -1.46 -10.71
CA LEU A 180 -8.42 -2.92 -10.68
C LEU A 180 -8.43 -3.43 -12.11
N ILE A 181 -7.49 -4.30 -12.43
CA ILE A 181 -7.26 -4.80 -13.78
C ILE A 181 -7.40 -6.33 -13.75
N GLU A 182 -8.28 -6.85 -14.58
CA GLU A 182 -8.45 -8.28 -14.84
C GLU A 182 -8.29 -8.56 -16.35
N ASN A 183 -7.47 -9.53 -16.71
CA ASN A 183 -7.22 -9.91 -18.12
C ASN A 183 -6.89 -8.70 -19.02
N GLY A 184 -6.08 -7.75 -18.52
CA GLY A 184 -5.66 -6.57 -19.26
C GLY A 184 -6.76 -5.51 -19.45
N LYS A 185 -7.89 -5.61 -18.74
CA LYS A 185 -9.00 -4.64 -18.79
C LYS A 185 -9.24 -4.01 -17.44
N ILE A 186 -9.59 -2.74 -17.41
CA ILE A 186 -9.96 -2.02 -16.19
C ILE A 186 -11.37 -2.44 -15.79
N VAL A 187 -11.49 -3.15 -14.65
CA VAL A 187 -12.77 -3.64 -14.13
C VAL A 187 -13.36 -2.76 -13.02
N ALA A 188 -12.53 -1.98 -12.34
CA ALA A 188 -12.98 -0.94 -11.41
C ALA A 188 -11.95 0.18 -11.32
N GLU A 189 -12.39 1.39 -11.02
CA GLU A 189 -11.56 2.58 -10.87
C GLU A 189 -11.95 3.36 -9.62
N ASN A 190 -10.95 3.91 -8.94
CA ASN A 190 -11.12 4.93 -7.92
C ASN A 190 -10.07 6.02 -8.13
N ARG A 191 -10.48 7.30 -8.10
CA ARG A 191 -9.60 8.42 -8.44
C ARG A 191 -9.81 9.63 -7.53
N SER A 192 -8.77 10.45 -7.43
CA SER A 192 -8.87 11.76 -6.80
C SER A 192 -9.64 12.74 -7.66
N TYR A 193 -10.20 13.77 -7.03
CA TYR A 193 -10.93 14.84 -7.75
C TYR A 193 -10.07 15.55 -8.80
N LEU A 194 -8.77 15.68 -8.57
CA LEU A 194 -7.83 16.35 -9.48
C LEU A 194 -7.29 15.46 -10.61
N TRP A 195 -7.76 14.22 -10.68
CA TRP A 195 -7.42 13.33 -11.79
C TRP A 195 -8.39 13.55 -12.95
N GLU A 196 -7.94 14.24 -13.99
CA GLU A 196 -8.64 14.45 -15.25
C GLU A 196 -7.94 13.63 -16.36
#